data_e74258b6b8aeef0c3c71608e0b14b4a2
#
_entry.id   e74258b6b8aeef0c3c71608e0b14b4a2
#
_cell.length_a   1.000
_cell.length_b   1.000
_cell.length_c   1.000
_cell.angle_alpha   90.00
_cell.angle_beta   90.00
_cell.angle_gamma   90.00
#
_symmetry.space_group_name_H-M   'P 1'
#
loop_
_entity.id
_entity.type
_entity.pdbx_description
1 polymer ?
#
loop_
_entity_poly.entity_id
_entity_poly.type
_entity_poly.pdbx_seq_one_letter_code
_entity_poly.pdbx_strand_id
1 'polypeptide(L)'
;MQSQQQSLIYLHIAVLLFGGTALFAKLIGLNALDITAYRAAIAGVAICVLLTLQKKPIKLHHAKDYVIAILLGVAVGIHWVTYFVGMQLAGITVGMLAFFTYPVITVFLEPLFNKSKPKAKDIISAVVVIIGIYLLIPNVNLGDDITLGVMTGVVSALFFALRNITHKRYFSEYGGPQTMFYQTLVASLMLCAFIEVPITQINDTDLILLLIAGVVFTAMPHSLFAASLKHLSAATAGLISCLQPLYGTILAIIILHERPSVMTLIGGALIVSAACFETWSISRKKQP
;
A
#
# COMPACT_ATOMS: atom_id res chain seq x y z
N MET A 1 5.46 14.43 -26.26
CA MET A 1 5.35 15.33 -25.07
C MET A 1 4.04 15.14 -24.31
N GLN A 2 2.88 15.00 -24.97
CA GLN A 2 1.58 14.82 -24.31
C GLN A 2 1.52 13.57 -23.38
N SER A 3 2.20 12.49 -23.73
CA SER A 3 2.20 11.21 -22.98
C SER A 3 2.89 11.27 -21.62
N GLN A 4 4.02 11.99 -21.48
CA GLN A 4 4.77 12.05 -20.22
C GLN A 4 4.07 12.95 -19.18
N GLN A 5 3.56 14.12 -19.61
CA GLN A 5 2.77 15.00 -18.75
C GLN A 5 1.50 14.30 -18.26
N GLN A 6 0.79 13.60 -19.13
CA GLN A 6 -0.39 12.83 -18.76
C GLN A 6 -0.06 11.72 -17.74
N SER A 7 1.06 11.03 -17.91
CA SER A 7 1.53 10.01 -16.97
C SER A 7 1.89 10.59 -15.60
N LEU A 8 2.46 11.80 -15.55
CA LEU A 8 2.69 12.51 -14.27
C LEU A 8 1.38 12.85 -13.58
N ILE A 9 0.39 13.37 -14.30
CA ILE A 9 -0.96 13.66 -13.75
C ILE A 9 -1.60 12.38 -13.20
N TYR A 10 -1.59 11.29 -13.97
CA TYR A 10 -2.13 10.00 -13.52
C TYR A 10 -1.46 9.52 -12.25
N LEU A 11 -0.14 9.66 -12.15
CA LEU A 11 0.62 9.25 -10.98
C LEU A 11 0.28 10.10 -9.75
N HIS A 12 0.21 11.42 -9.88
CA HIS A 12 -0.17 12.29 -8.75
C HIS A 12 -1.60 12.03 -8.27
N ILE A 13 -2.55 11.82 -9.19
CA ILE A 13 -3.91 11.43 -8.84
C ILE A 13 -3.90 10.06 -8.11
N ALA A 14 -3.17 9.07 -8.63
CA ALA A 14 -3.07 7.76 -7.99
C ALA A 14 -2.51 7.86 -6.57
N VAL A 15 -1.43 8.63 -6.36
CA VAL A 15 -0.79 8.77 -5.05
C VAL A 15 -1.67 9.54 -4.06
N LEU A 16 -2.38 10.56 -4.51
CA LEU A 16 -3.39 11.25 -3.71
C LEU A 16 -4.52 10.30 -3.27
N LEU A 17 -5.04 9.49 -4.20
CA LEU A 17 -6.08 8.51 -3.89
C LEU A 17 -5.56 7.41 -2.96
N PHE A 18 -4.32 6.95 -3.12
CA PHE A 18 -3.71 6.02 -2.17
C PHE A 18 -3.59 6.63 -0.75
N GLY A 19 -3.24 7.91 -0.64
CA GLY A 19 -3.26 8.63 0.64
C GLY A 19 -4.66 8.70 1.24
N GLY A 20 -5.66 9.02 0.41
CA GLY A 20 -7.07 9.08 0.82
C GLY A 20 -7.67 7.72 1.18
N THR A 21 -7.13 6.60 0.67
CA THR A 21 -7.58 5.25 1.05
C THR A 21 -7.55 5.04 2.56
N ALA A 22 -6.59 5.63 3.24
CA ALA A 22 -6.39 5.51 4.68
C ALA A 22 -7.59 6.00 5.49
N LEU A 23 -8.30 7.03 5.02
CA LEU A 23 -9.45 7.60 5.73
C LEU A 23 -10.55 6.57 5.99
N PHE A 24 -10.73 5.62 5.06
CA PHE A 24 -11.78 4.60 5.17
C PHE A 24 -11.59 3.66 6.36
N ALA A 25 -10.38 3.57 6.93
CA ALA A 25 -10.13 2.83 8.17
C ALA A 25 -10.88 3.42 9.37
N LYS A 26 -11.23 4.72 9.33
CA LYS A 26 -11.96 5.43 10.39
C LYS A 26 -13.36 5.89 9.99
N LEU A 27 -13.61 6.08 8.68
CA LEU A 27 -14.92 6.52 8.19
C LEU A 27 -15.94 5.39 8.12
N ILE A 28 -15.50 4.15 7.89
CA ILE A 28 -16.38 2.97 7.84
C ILE A 28 -16.45 2.36 9.22
N GLY A 29 -17.65 2.11 9.72
CA GLY A 29 -17.93 1.58 11.06
C GLY A 29 -17.68 0.06 11.19
N LEU A 30 -16.83 -0.52 10.36
CA LEU A 30 -16.48 -1.95 10.36
C LEU A 30 -15.04 -2.19 10.83
N ASN A 31 -14.74 -3.42 11.24
CA ASN A 31 -13.37 -3.81 11.52
C ASN A 31 -12.50 -3.84 10.25
N ALA A 32 -11.18 -3.81 10.43
CA ALA A 32 -10.20 -3.74 9.34
C ALA A 32 -10.31 -4.93 8.36
N LEU A 33 -10.69 -6.10 8.85
CA LEU A 33 -10.82 -7.31 8.06
C LEU A 33 -12.03 -7.20 7.13
N ASP A 34 -13.20 -6.84 7.67
CA ASP A 34 -14.44 -6.68 6.90
C ASP A 34 -14.28 -5.60 5.83
N ILE A 35 -13.72 -4.42 6.21
CA ILE A 35 -13.42 -3.36 5.25
C ILE A 35 -12.53 -3.89 4.13
N THR A 36 -11.48 -4.64 4.46
CA THR A 36 -10.52 -5.14 3.48
C THR A 36 -11.16 -6.19 2.57
N ALA A 37 -11.95 -7.12 3.13
CA ALA A 37 -12.62 -8.17 2.36
C ALA A 37 -13.60 -7.58 1.34
N TYR A 38 -14.51 -6.72 1.79
CA TYR A 38 -15.50 -6.09 0.90
C TYR A 38 -14.85 -5.16 -0.13
N ARG A 39 -13.91 -4.33 0.30
CA ARG A 39 -13.17 -3.45 -0.61
C ARG A 39 -12.40 -4.23 -1.69
N ALA A 40 -11.77 -5.36 -1.31
CA ALA A 40 -11.07 -6.22 -2.26
C ALA A 40 -12.04 -6.85 -3.27
N ALA A 41 -13.21 -7.34 -2.83
CA ALA A 41 -14.23 -7.89 -3.70
C ALA A 41 -14.73 -6.85 -4.71
N ILE A 42 -15.11 -5.67 -4.23
CA ILE A 42 -15.59 -4.56 -5.06
C ILE A 42 -14.53 -4.13 -6.08
N ALA A 43 -13.28 -3.97 -5.62
CA ALA A 43 -12.17 -3.60 -6.52
C ALA A 43 -11.91 -4.70 -7.56
N GLY A 44 -11.96 -5.98 -7.16
CA GLY A 44 -11.80 -7.11 -8.07
C GLY A 44 -12.86 -7.13 -9.18
N VAL A 45 -14.12 -6.91 -8.82
CA VAL A 45 -15.23 -6.80 -9.78
C VAL A 45 -15.01 -5.60 -10.71
N ALA A 46 -14.69 -4.42 -10.15
CA ALA A 46 -14.46 -3.20 -10.95
C ALA A 46 -13.30 -3.38 -11.94
N ILE A 47 -12.19 -4.01 -11.51
CA ILE A 47 -11.04 -4.28 -12.39
C ILE A 47 -11.39 -5.34 -13.44
N CYS A 48 -12.17 -6.38 -13.10
CA CYS A 48 -12.64 -7.38 -14.03
C CYS A 48 -13.47 -6.74 -15.15
N VAL A 49 -14.43 -5.88 -14.79
CA VAL A 49 -15.24 -5.10 -15.74
C VAL A 49 -14.34 -4.24 -16.62
N LEU A 50 -13.38 -3.53 -16.04
CA LEU A 50 -12.43 -2.68 -16.78
C LEU A 50 -11.62 -3.50 -17.81
N LEU A 51 -11.08 -4.65 -17.41
CA LEU A 51 -10.31 -5.54 -18.29
C LEU A 51 -11.19 -6.07 -19.45
N THR A 52 -12.42 -6.48 -19.15
CA THR A 52 -13.38 -6.97 -20.13
C THR A 52 -13.75 -5.89 -21.15
N LEU A 53 -14.08 -4.67 -20.69
CA LEU A 53 -14.39 -3.53 -21.55
C LEU A 53 -13.20 -3.13 -22.42
N GLN A 54 -11.97 -3.23 -21.91
CA GLN A 54 -10.74 -2.96 -22.65
C GLN A 54 -10.30 -4.14 -23.53
N LYS A 55 -11.03 -5.26 -23.55
CA LYS A 55 -10.68 -6.49 -24.25
C LYS A 55 -9.28 -6.99 -23.94
N LYS A 56 -8.81 -6.77 -22.69
CA LYS A 56 -7.50 -7.24 -22.21
C LYS A 56 -7.60 -8.67 -21.68
N PRO A 57 -6.53 -9.49 -21.88
CA PRO A 57 -6.53 -10.87 -21.40
C PRO A 57 -6.57 -10.90 -19.86
N ILE A 58 -7.47 -11.71 -19.30
CA ILE A 58 -7.51 -12.02 -17.86
C ILE A 58 -6.64 -13.25 -17.59
N LYS A 59 -6.64 -14.24 -18.48
CA LYS A 59 -5.96 -15.52 -18.34
C LYS A 59 -4.43 -15.33 -18.24
N LEU A 60 -3.79 -16.07 -17.32
CA LEU A 60 -2.34 -16.12 -17.20
C LEU A 60 -1.73 -17.11 -18.20
N HIS A 61 -0.47 -16.92 -18.55
CA HIS A 61 0.20 -17.69 -19.61
C HIS A 61 0.52 -19.12 -19.18
N HIS A 62 0.96 -19.33 -17.93
CA HIS A 62 1.41 -20.63 -17.44
C HIS A 62 0.73 -21.00 -16.11
N ALA A 63 0.59 -22.31 -15.85
CA ALA A 63 0.00 -22.82 -14.61
C ALA A 63 0.75 -22.35 -13.35
N LYS A 64 2.08 -22.24 -13.41
CA LYS A 64 2.92 -21.73 -12.32
C LYS A 64 2.59 -20.28 -11.92
N ASP A 65 2.10 -19.47 -12.88
CA ASP A 65 1.81 -18.04 -12.64
C ASP A 65 0.58 -17.89 -11.76
N TYR A 66 -0.37 -18.85 -11.79
CA TYR A 66 -1.50 -18.86 -10.84
C TYR A 66 -1.03 -19.07 -9.40
N VAL A 67 0.00 -19.91 -9.18
CA VAL A 67 0.58 -20.09 -7.83
C VAL A 67 1.21 -18.78 -7.35
N ILE A 68 1.94 -18.10 -8.23
CA ILE A 68 2.54 -16.79 -7.90
C ILE A 68 1.45 -15.76 -7.65
N ALA A 69 0.38 -15.74 -8.45
CA ALA A 69 -0.77 -14.86 -8.24
C ALA A 69 -1.44 -15.08 -6.88
N ILE A 70 -1.57 -16.35 -6.43
CA ILE A 70 -2.08 -16.70 -5.10
C ILE A 70 -1.15 -16.14 -4.02
N LEU A 71 0.17 -16.36 -4.12
CA LEU A 71 1.13 -15.83 -3.14
C LEU A 71 1.10 -14.30 -3.07
N LEU A 72 0.99 -13.62 -4.22
CA LEU A 72 0.86 -12.17 -4.30
C LEU A 72 -0.46 -11.69 -3.67
N GLY A 73 -1.56 -12.39 -3.91
CA GLY A 73 -2.87 -12.06 -3.36
C GLY A 73 -2.94 -12.27 -1.84
N VAL A 74 -2.34 -13.36 -1.32
CA VAL A 74 -2.21 -13.60 0.12
C VAL A 74 -1.38 -12.48 0.76
N ALA A 75 -0.23 -12.13 0.17
CA ALA A 75 0.62 -11.06 0.68
C ALA A 75 -0.12 -9.71 0.70
N VAL A 76 -0.90 -9.39 -0.34
CA VAL A 76 -1.72 -8.17 -0.39
C VAL A 76 -2.83 -8.21 0.64
N GLY A 77 -3.51 -9.34 0.82
CA GLY A 77 -4.56 -9.47 1.82
C GLY A 77 -4.05 -9.23 3.24
N ILE A 78 -2.93 -9.85 3.61
CA ILE A 78 -2.28 -9.63 4.92
C ILE A 78 -1.83 -8.17 5.04
N HIS A 79 -1.17 -7.62 4.01
CA HIS A 79 -0.75 -6.24 3.98
C HIS A 79 -1.93 -5.28 4.23
N TRP A 80 -3.04 -5.45 3.51
CA TRP A 80 -4.17 -4.54 3.64
C TRP A 80 -4.86 -4.63 4.99
N VAL A 81 -5.08 -5.85 5.52
CA VAL A 81 -5.68 -6.02 6.85
C VAL A 81 -4.79 -5.36 7.91
N THR A 82 -3.50 -5.70 7.94
CA THR A 82 -2.57 -5.16 8.94
C THR A 82 -2.37 -3.65 8.80
N TYR A 83 -2.46 -3.10 7.59
CA TYR A 83 -2.44 -1.66 7.33
C TYR A 83 -3.66 -0.96 7.94
N PHE A 84 -4.86 -1.50 7.72
CA PHE A 84 -6.09 -0.94 8.28
C PHE A 84 -6.16 -1.11 9.79
N VAL A 85 -5.75 -2.27 10.34
CA VAL A 85 -5.63 -2.47 11.80
C VAL A 85 -4.70 -1.42 12.40
N GLY A 86 -3.53 -1.20 11.79
CA GLY A 86 -2.57 -0.20 12.27
C GLY A 86 -3.18 1.20 12.35
N MET A 87 -3.98 1.58 11.35
CA MET A 87 -4.66 2.88 11.33
C MET A 87 -5.85 2.94 12.30
N GLN A 88 -6.58 1.84 12.47
CA GLN A 88 -7.69 1.79 13.44
C GLN A 88 -7.19 1.92 14.88
N LEU A 89 -6.06 1.32 15.21
CA LEU A 89 -5.44 1.38 16.53
C LEU A 89 -4.73 2.72 16.77
N ALA A 90 -3.72 3.04 15.97
CA ALA A 90 -2.81 4.16 16.23
C ALA A 90 -3.23 5.50 15.58
N GLY A 91 -4.31 5.52 14.81
CA GLY A 91 -4.69 6.67 13.98
C GLY A 91 -4.07 6.61 12.58
N ILE A 92 -4.65 7.38 11.65
CA ILE A 92 -4.30 7.34 10.22
C ILE A 92 -2.84 7.73 10.01
N THR A 93 -2.42 8.84 10.59
CA THR A 93 -1.07 9.38 10.43
C THR A 93 -0.02 8.39 10.91
N VAL A 94 -0.15 7.87 12.13
CA VAL A 94 0.84 6.96 12.73
C VAL A 94 0.88 5.61 11.98
N GLY A 95 -0.28 5.00 11.72
CA GLY A 95 -0.36 3.73 10.99
C GLY A 95 0.21 3.82 9.59
N MET A 96 -0.06 4.92 8.87
CA MET A 96 0.49 5.15 7.53
C MET A 96 2.00 5.36 7.56
N LEU A 97 2.53 6.14 8.50
CA LEU A 97 3.97 6.36 8.64
C LEU A 97 4.70 5.05 8.99
N ALA A 98 4.13 4.22 9.86
CA ALA A 98 4.68 2.91 10.18
C ALA A 98 4.74 2.00 8.93
N PHE A 99 3.72 2.00 8.06
CA PHE A 99 3.77 1.30 6.78
C PHE A 99 4.86 1.85 5.84
N PHE A 100 5.13 3.15 5.87
CA PHE A 100 6.16 3.76 4.99
C PHE A 100 7.60 3.37 5.32
N THR A 101 7.81 2.47 6.26
CA THR A 101 9.10 1.76 6.47
C THR A 101 9.40 0.75 5.36
N TYR A 102 8.43 0.39 4.50
CA TYR A 102 8.57 -0.65 3.47
C TYR A 102 9.74 -0.43 2.49
N PRO A 103 10.14 0.79 2.07
CA PRO A 103 11.27 0.95 1.16
C PRO A 103 12.59 0.51 1.81
N VAL A 104 12.76 0.82 3.10
CA VAL A 104 13.95 0.39 3.84
C VAL A 104 13.92 -1.12 4.07
N ILE A 105 12.78 -1.70 4.45
CA ILE A 105 12.62 -3.15 4.56
C ILE A 105 12.96 -3.82 3.23
N THR A 106 12.53 -3.27 2.09
CA THR A 106 12.81 -3.80 0.75
C THR A 106 14.32 -3.89 0.48
N VAL A 107 15.10 -2.88 0.90
CA VAL A 107 16.55 -2.84 0.71
C VAL A 107 17.26 -3.99 1.44
N PHE A 108 16.72 -4.44 2.58
CA PHE A 108 17.27 -5.60 3.30
C PHE A 108 16.74 -6.95 2.80
N LEU A 109 15.52 -6.98 2.30
CA LEU A 109 14.94 -8.21 1.76
C LEU A 109 15.44 -8.54 0.34
N GLU A 110 15.57 -7.55 -0.55
CA GLU A 110 15.98 -7.78 -1.95
C GLU A 110 17.32 -8.52 -2.05
N PRO A 111 18.35 -8.23 -1.23
CA PRO A 111 19.61 -8.97 -1.20
C PRO A 111 19.46 -10.46 -0.89
N LEU A 112 18.51 -10.87 -0.05
CA LEU A 112 18.27 -12.28 0.26
C LEU A 112 17.85 -13.06 -0.99
N PHE A 113 17.03 -12.43 -1.86
CA PHE A 113 16.61 -13.03 -3.14
C PHE A 113 17.72 -13.01 -4.20
N ASN A 114 18.61 -12.02 -4.17
CA ASN A 114 19.68 -11.82 -5.16
C ASN A 114 21.06 -12.30 -4.68
N LYS A 115 21.17 -12.91 -3.48
CA LYS A 115 22.41 -13.36 -2.86
C LYS A 115 23.47 -12.25 -2.80
N SER A 116 23.08 -11.01 -2.52
CA SER A 116 23.95 -9.86 -2.37
C SER A 116 24.02 -9.41 -0.90
N LYS A 117 24.87 -8.42 -0.58
CA LYS A 117 24.96 -7.86 0.78
C LYS A 117 24.37 -6.44 0.80
N PRO A 118 23.69 -6.04 1.90
CA PRO A 118 23.32 -4.64 2.13
C PRO A 118 24.57 -3.75 2.15
N LYS A 119 24.42 -2.51 1.73
CA LYS A 119 25.50 -1.52 1.73
C LYS A 119 25.46 -0.68 3.02
N ALA A 120 26.57 -0.03 3.38
CA ALA A 120 26.66 0.82 4.57
C ALA A 120 25.55 1.90 4.60
N LYS A 121 25.21 2.50 3.46
CA LYS A 121 24.12 3.47 3.35
C LYS A 121 22.74 2.89 3.71
N ASP A 122 22.51 1.61 3.38
CA ASP A 122 21.25 0.91 3.66
C ASP A 122 21.10 0.73 5.20
N ILE A 123 22.22 0.52 5.91
CA ILE A 123 22.27 0.46 7.37
C ILE A 123 21.93 1.84 7.98
N ILE A 124 22.47 2.92 7.42
CA ILE A 124 22.17 4.29 7.88
C ILE A 124 20.66 4.56 7.73
N SER A 125 20.07 4.24 6.59
CA SER A 125 18.62 4.39 6.38
C SER A 125 17.79 3.59 7.38
N ALA A 126 18.23 2.37 7.74
CA ALA A 126 17.56 1.55 8.75
C ALA A 126 17.61 2.20 10.13
N VAL A 127 18.77 2.74 10.52
CA VAL A 127 18.92 3.45 11.81
C VAL A 127 17.99 4.67 11.86
N VAL A 128 17.95 5.47 10.78
CA VAL A 128 17.05 6.63 10.69
C VAL A 128 15.58 6.21 10.82
N VAL A 129 15.17 5.11 10.16
CA VAL A 129 13.80 4.59 10.27
C VAL A 129 13.49 4.08 11.67
N ILE A 130 14.42 3.38 12.33
CA ILE A 130 14.23 2.91 13.71
C ILE A 130 14.04 4.10 14.66
N ILE A 131 14.83 5.17 14.52
CA ILE A 131 14.64 6.41 15.29
C ILE A 131 13.26 7.01 14.97
N GLY A 132 12.88 7.06 13.70
CA GLY A 132 11.57 7.54 13.26
C GLY A 132 10.42 6.76 13.90
N ILE A 133 10.47 5.42 13.89
CA ILE A 133 9.47 4.56 14.54
C ILE A 133 9.40 4.82 16.06
N TYR A 134 10.55 4.94 16.71
CA TYR A 134 10.60 5.24 18.15
C TYR A 134 9.87 6.55 18.48
N LEU A 135 9.98 7.57 17.62
CA LEU A 135 9.29 8.85 17.80
C LEU A 135 7.78 8.78 17.52
N LEU A 136 7.29 7.74 16.82
CA LEU A 136 5.85 7.51 16.65
C LEU A 136 5.18 6.95 17.91
N ILE A 137 5.95 6.33 18.79
CA ILE A 137 5.45 5.64 19.99
C ILE A 137 5.83 6.46 21.23
N PRO A 138 4.90 7.20 21.86
CA PRO A 138 5.22 8.03 23.02
C PRO A 138 5.78 7.23 24.20
N ASN A 139 5.20 6.05 24.45
CA ASN A 139 5.61 5.12 25.50
C ASN A 139 5.49 3.71 24.98
N VAL A 140 6.60 2.98 24.90
CA VAL A 140 6.60 1.60 24.42
C VAL A 140 5.93 0.68 25.44
N ASN A 141 4.70 0.27 25.15
CA ASN A 141 3.94 -0.68 25.95
C ASN A 141 3.17 -1.61 25.01
N LEU A 142 3.42 -2.92 25.09
CA LEU A 142 2.78 -3.92 24.24
C LEU A 142 1.25 -4.03 24.46
N GLY A 143 0.74 -3.48 25.54
CA GLY A 143 -0.71 -3.38 25.79
C GLY A 143 -1.35 -2.09 25.25
N ASP A 144 -0.57 -1.20 24.64
CA ASP A 144 -1.06 0.08 24.12
C ASP A 144 -1.41 0.01 22.64
N ASP A 145 -2.56 0.57 22.27
CA ASP A 145 -3.07 0.57 20.89
C ASP A 145 -2.10 1.23 19.90
N ILE A 146 -1.40 2.28 20.31
CA ILE A 146 -0.43 2.97 19.44
C ILE A 146 0.74 2.04 19.13
N THR A 147 1.29 1.35 20.15
CA THR A 147 2.38 0.39 19.95
C THR A 147 1.97 -0.75 19.05
N LEU A 148 0.80 -1.36 19.30
CA LEU A 148 0.24 -2.43 18.46
C LEU A 148 -0.04 -1.95 17.05
N GLY A 149 -0.56 -0.73 16.90
CA GLY A 149 -0.83 -0.12 15.59
C GLY A 149 0.44 0.13 14.77
N VAL A 150 1.53 0.57 15.41
CA VAL A 150 2.83 0.72 14.73
C VAL A 150 3.40 -0.65 14.35
N MET A 151 3.33 -1.65 15.24
CA MET A 151 3.80 -3.00 14.94
C MET A 151 3.05 -3.61 13.75
N THR A 152 1.72 -3.50 13.70
CA THR A 152 0.91 -3.99 12.57
C THR A 152 1.20 -3.22 11.29
N GLY A 153 1.48 -1.91 11.36
CA GLY A 153 1.94 -1.10 10.25
C GLY A 153 3.29 -1.57 9.67
N VAL A 154 4.24 -1.93 10.53
CA VAL A 154 5.54 -2.51 10.11
C VAL A 154 5.36 -3.91 9.51
N VAL A 155 4.48 -4.75 10.06
CA VAL A 155 4.11 -6.04 9.45
C VAL A 155 3.51 -5.85 8.07
N SER A 156 2.62 -4.87 7.92
CA SER A 156 2.05 -4.46 6.63
C SER A 156 3.15 -4.07 5.63
N ALA A 157 4.14 -3.28 6.07
CA ALA A 157 5.29 -2.88 5.27
C ALA A 157 6.14 -4.09 4.79
N LEU A 158 6.33 -5.08 5.66
CA LEU A 158 7.04 -6.32 5.32
C LEU A 158 6.34 -7.09 4.21
N PHE A 159 5.02 -7.33 4.34
CA PHE A 159 4.25 -8.05 3.32
C PHE A 159 4.16 -7.28 2.01
N PHE A 160 4.07 -5.95 2.06
CA PHE A 160 4.11 -5.13 0.85
C PHE A 160 5.49 -5.19 0.16
N ALA A 161 6.59 -5.18 0.91
CA ALA A 161 7.93 -5.35 0.37
C ALA A 161 8.11 -6.72 -0.29
N LEU A 162 7.70 -7.81 0.38
CA LEU A 162 7.71 -9.18 -0.16
C LEU A 162 6.89 -9.28 -1.44
N ARG A 163 5.67 -8.72 -1.44
CA ARG A 163 4.80 -8.66 -2.61
C ARG A 163 5.49 -7.95 -3.78
N ASN A 164 6.11 -6.80 -3.54
CA ASN A 164 6.76 -6.03 -4.59
C ASN A 164 7.98 -6.75 -5.19
N ILE A 165 8.81 -7.39 -4.34
CA ILE A 165 9.97 -8.18 -4.78
C ILE A 165 9.50 -9.39 -5.61
N THR A 166 8.50 -10.13 -5.11
CA THR A 166 7.94 -11.32 -5.79
C THR A 166 7.31 -10.93 -7.13
N HIS A 167 6.50 -9.86 -7.16
CA HIS A 167 5.91 -9.33 -8.39
C HIS A 167 6.99 -8.97 -9.42
N LYS A 168 7.99 -8.19 -9.02
CA LYS A 168 9.08 -7.75 -9.91
C LYS A 168 9.85 -8.94 -10.50
N ARG A 169 10.06 -9.98 -9.71
CA ARG A 169 10.88 -11.14 -10.10
C ARG A 169 10.15 -12.14 -10.98
N TYR A 170 8.88 -12.39 -10.71
CA TYR A 170 8.15 -13.52 -11.27
C TYR A 170 6.88 -13.15 -12.01
N PHE A 171 6.40 -11.90 -11.94
CA PHE A 171 5.09 -11.50 -12.45
C PHE A 171 5.11 -10.19 -13.24
N SER A 172 6.30 -9.67 -13.57
CA SER A 172 6.49 -8.37 -14.23
C SER A 172 6.02 -8.33 -15.70
N GLU A 173 5.80 -9.47 -16.33
CA GLU A 173 5.28 -9.57 -17.69
C GLU A 173 3.79 -9.25 -17.80
N TYR A 174 3.06 -9.36 -16.68
CA TYR A 174 1.64 -9.08 -16.62
C TYR A 174 1.35 -7.60 -16.37
N GLY A 175 0.32 -7.08 -17.05
CA GLY A 175 -0.11 -5.69 -16.86
C GLY A 175 -0.63 -5.41 -15.45
N GLY A 176 -0.47 -4.17 -14.97
CA GLY A 176 -0.90 -3.78 -13.62
C GLY A 176 -2.35 -4.13 -13.28
N PRO A 177 -3.35 -3.81 -14.14
CA PRO A 177 -4.74 -4.18 -13.87
C PRO A 177 -4.96 -5.70 -13.79
N GLN A 178 -4.30 -6.48 -14.68
CA GLN A 178 -4.41 -7.95 -14.65
C GLN A 178 -3.81 -8.52 -13.36
N THR A 179 -2.65 -8.02 -12.94
CA THR A 179 -2.02 -8.40 -11.67
C THR A 179 -2.89 -8.05 -10.48
N MET A 180 -3.47 -6.85 -10.46
CA MET A 180 -4.34 -6.41 -9.37
C MET A 180 -5.65 -7.21 -9.32
N PHE A 181 -6.22 -7.62 -10.46
CA PHE A 181 -7.38 -8.48 -10.49
C PHE A 181 -7.15 -9.76 -9.69
N TYR A 182 -6.05 -10.48 -9.94
CA TYR A 182 -5.75 -11.71 -9.19
C TYR A 182 -5.47 -11.44 -7.72
N GLN A 183 -4.76 -10.36 -7.40
CA GLN A 183 -4.46 -10.01 -6.01
C GLN A 183 -5.73 -9.67 -5.23
N THR A 184 -6.64 -8.90 -5.80
CA THR A 184 -7.92 -8.57 -5.17
C THR A 184 -8.84 -9.77 -5.04
N LEU A 185 -8.88 -10.62 -6.07
CA LEU A 185 -9.66 -11.86 -6.06
C LEU A 185 -9.20 -12.81 -4.94
N VAL A 186 -7.89 -13.08 -4.87
CA VAL A 186 -7.34 -13.97 -3.85
C VAL A 186 -7.49 -13.38 -2.45
N ALA A 187 -7.21 -12.07 -2.27
CA ALA A 187 -7.41 -11.41 -0.98
C ALA A 187 -8.87 -11.48 -0.54
N SER A 188 -9.82 -11.21 -1.42
CA SER A 188 -11.25 -11.31 -1.13
C SER A 188 -11.66 -12.74 -0.76
N LEU A 189 -11.26 -13.74 -1.54
CA LEU A 189 -11.57 -15.16 -1.26
C LEU A 189 -10.94 -15.66 0.04
N MET A 190 -9.71 -15.24 0.34
CA MET A 190 -9.04 -15.58 1.59
C MET A 190 -9.75 -14.98 2.80
N LEU A 191 -10.21 -13.75 2.69
CA LEU A 191 -10.79 -13.01 3.81
C LEU A 191 -12.29 -13.28 3.98
N CYS A 192 -13.00 -13.74 2.95
CA CYS A 192 -14.46 -13.96 3.01
C CYS A 192 -14.89 -14.95 4.10
N ALA A 193 -14.02 -15.93 4.44
CA ALA A 193 -14.29 -16.90 5.50
C ALA A 193 -14.22 -16.30 6.93
N PHE A 194 -13.68 -15.09 7.07
CA PHE A 194 -13.46 -14.41 8.35
C PHE A 194 -14.32 -13.16 8.50
N ILE A 195 -15.23 -12.89 7.57
CA ILE A 195 -16.15 -11.74 7.65
C ILE A 195 -17.04 -11.92 8.88
N GLU A 196 -17.06 -10.92 9.75
CA GLU A 196 -17.87 -10.91 10.96
C GLU A 196 -19.24 -10.28 10.71
N VAL A 197 -19.31 -9.21 9.90
CA VAL A 197 -20.55 -8.50 9.60
C VAL A 197 -21.02 -8.83 8.19
N PRO A 198 -22.12 -9.63 8.03
CA PRO A 198 -22.69 -9.94 6.73
C PRO A 198 -23.14 -8.68 5.98
N ILE A 199 -23.05 -8.67 4.66
CA ILE A 199 -23.40 -7.52 3.82
C ILE A 199 -24.83 -7.00 4.08
N THR A 200 -25.74 -7.88 4.46
CA THR A 200 -27.15 -7.55 4.77
C THR A 200 -27.33 -6.79 6.09
N GLN A 201 -26.30 -6.74 6.93
CA GLN A 201 -26.29 -6.02 8.20
C GLN A 201 -25.52 -4.70 8.14
N ILE A 202 -24.84 -4.44 7.02
CA ILE A 202 -24.10 -3.18 6.82
C ILE A 202 -25.10 -2.07 6.49
N ASN A 203 -24.98 -0.94 7.16
CA ASN A 203 -25.83 0.22 6.90
C ASN A 203 -25.51 0.86 5.54
N ASP A 204 -26.45 1.61 5.00
CA ASP A 204 -26.32 2.22 3.65
C ASP A 204 -25.12 3.16 3.52
N THR A 205 -24.77 3.89 4.57
CA THR A 205 -23.63 4.80 4.58
C THR A 205 -22.33 4.03 4.41
N ASP A 206 -22.11 2.97 5.20
CA ASP A 206 -20.93 2.13 5.11
C ASP A 206 -20.85 1.37 3.78
N LEU A 207 -22.01 0.94 3.22
CA LEU A 207 -22.04 0.33 1.88
C LEU A 207 -21.58 1.32 0.80
N ILE A 208 -22.04 2.56 0.83
CA ILE A 208 -21.59 3.60 -0.10
C ILE A 208 -20.10 3.88 0.07
N LEU A 209 -19.61 3.99 1.31
CA LEU A 209 -18.20 4.20 1.60
C LEU A 209 -17.34 3.02 1.13
N LEU A 210 -17.80 1.78 1.30
CA LEU A 210 -17.14 0.58 0.77
C LEU A 210 -17.07 0.58 -0.76
N LEU A 211 -18.14 0.99 -1.45
CA LEU A 211 -18.14 1.13 -2.92
C LEU A 211 -17.13 2.18 -3.36
N ILE A 212 -17.12 3.34 -2.72
CA ILE A 212 -16.16 4.41 -3.00
C ILE A 212 -14.74 3.92 -2.73
N ALA A 213 -14.49 3.28 -1.57
CA ALA A 213 -13.17 2.74 -1.21
C ALA A 213 -12.69 1.70 -2.21
N GLY A 214 -13.57 0.78 -2.64
CA GLY A 214 -13.23 -0.28 -3.60
C GLY A 214 -12.98 0.24 -5.02
N VAL A 215 -13.85 1.08 -5.53
CA VAL A 215 -13.77 1.58 -6.92
C VAL A 215 -12.80 2.75 -7.03
N VAL A 216 -13.06 3.84 -6.29
CA VAL A 216 -12.33 5.10 -6.46
C VAL A 216 -10.97 5.07 -5.76
N PHE A 217 -10.88 4.45 -4.57
CA PHE A 217 -9.66 4.45 -3.76
C PHE A 217 -8.87 3.12 -3.82
N THR A 218 -9.32 2.13 -4.58
CA THR A 218 -8.56 0.89 -4.80
C THR A 218 -8.39 0.58 -6.28
N ALA A 219 -9.45 0.32 -7.05
CA ALA A 219 -9.34 -0.06 -8.45
C ALA A 219 -8.74 1.08 -9.32
N MET A 220 -9.22 2.29 -9.14
CA MET A 220 -8.80 3.46 -9.92
C MET A 220 -7.32 3.82 -9.71
N PRO A 221 -6.80 4.02 -8.48
CA PRO A 221 -5.41 4.41 -8.30
C PRO A 221 -4.43 3.33 -8.75
N HIS A 222 -4.72 2.05 -8.56
CA HIS A 222 -3.88 0.99 -9.11
C HIS A 222 -3.85 0.99 -10.64
N SER A 223 -4.98 1.29 -11.29
CA SER A 223 -5.07 1.39 -12.75
C SER A 223 -4.30 2.61 -13.28
N LEU A 224 -4.45 3.78 -12.65
CA LEU A 224 -3.75 5.01 -13.00
C LEU A 224 -2.24 4.89 -12.75
N PHE A 225 -1.85 4.29 -11.63
CA PHE A 225 -0.45 4.03 -11.31
C PHE A 225 0.20 3.13 -12.37
N ALA A 226 -0.45 2.02 -12.73
CA ALA A 226 0.02 1.13 -13.78
C ALA A 226 0.10 1.83 -15.14
N ALA A 227 -0.88 2.68 -15.49
CA ALA A 227 -0.86 3.47 -16.72
C ALA A 227 0.29 4.50 -16.72
N SER A 228 0.62 5.09 -15.58
CA SER A 228 1.71 6.07 -15.47
C SER A 228 3.09 5.46 -15.74
N LEU A 229 3.30 4.20 -15.35
CA LEU A 229 4.56 3.47 -15.56
C LEU A 229 4.87 3.21 -17.04
N LYS A 230 3.91 3.42 -17.94
CA LYS A 230 4.13 3.28 -19.39
C LYS A 230 5.14 4.30 -19.92
N HIS A 231 5.19 5.50 -19.32
CA HIS A 231 6.05 6.60 -19.76
C HIS A 231 6.94 7.18 -18.64
N LEU A 232 6.82 6.67 -17.41
CA LEU A 232 7.63 7.09 -16.28
C LEU A 232 8.48 5.92 -15.78
N SER A 233 9.67 6.23 -15.30
CA SER A 233 10.51 5.21 -14.64
C SER A 233 9.89 4.78 -13.30
N ALA A 234 10.13 3.53 -12.90
CA ALA A 234 9.74 3.03 -11.59
C ALA A 234 10.31 3.88 -10.44
N ALA A 235 11.47 4.48 -10.67
CA ALA A 235 12.14 5.39 -9.75
C ALA A 235 11.36 6.70 -9.57
N THR A 236 10.94 7.33 -10.67
CA THR A 236 10.10 8.54 -10.62
C THR A 236 8.77 8.24 -9.91
N ALA A 237 8.16 7.10 -10.24
CA ALA A 237 6.92 6.68 -9.59
C ALA A 237 7.11 6.45 -8.09
N GLY A 238 8.21 5.80 -7.66
CA GLY A 238 8.54 5.58 -6.26
C GLY A 238 8.76 6.90 -5.49
N LEU A 239 9.50 7.86 -6.07
CA LEU A 239 9.72 9.17 -5.45
C LEU A 239 8.41 9.95 -5.26
N ILE A 240 7.55 9.97 -6.27
CA ILE A 240 6.24 10.64 -6.16
C ILE A 240 5.35 9.91 -5.14
N SER A 241 5.46 8.57 -5.03
CA SER A 241 4.72 7.80 -4.02
C SER A 241 5.12 8.14 -2.58
N CYS A 242 6.31 8.69 -2.35
CA CYS A 242 6.71 9.20 -1.04
C CYS A 242 5.85 10.40 -0.56
N LEU A 243 5.05 11.01 -1.44
CA LEU A 243 4.06 12.03 -1.07
C LEU A 243 2.78 11.44 -0.45
N GLN A 244 2.57 10.12 -0.55
CA GLN A 244 1.36 9.47 -0.03
C GLN A 244 1.13 9.74 1.46
N PRO A 245 2.13 9.60 2.37
CA PRO A 245 1.94 9.92 3.80
C PRO A 245 1.58 11.39 4.02
N LEU A 246 2.15 12.30 3.23
CA LEU A 246 1.83 13.71 3.31
C LEU A 246 0.36 13.97 2.96
N TYR A 247 -0.12 13.44 1.84
CA TYR A 247 -1.52 13.56 1.45
C TYR A 247 -2.47 12.92 2.47
N GLY A 248 -2.15 11.71 2.94
CA GLY A 248 -2.97 11.02 3.92
C GLY A 248 -3.03 11.76 5.27
N THR A 249 -1.91 12.26 5.76
CA THR A 249 -1.86 13.05 7.01
C THR A 249 -2.65 14.36 6.87
N ILE A 250 -2.49 15.10 5.77
CA ILE A 250 -3.26 16.32 5.52
C ILE A 250 -4.77 16.02 5.49
N LEU A 251 -5.17 14.96 4.77
CA LEU A 251 -6.57 14.55 4.71
C LEU A 251 -7.10 14.10 6.08
N ALA A 252 -6.30 13.38 6.88
CA ALA A 252 -6.68 12.98 8.23
C ALA A 252 -6.86 14.18 9.16
N ILE A 253 -6.00 15.20 9.07
CA ILE A 253 -6.16 16.45 9.83
C ILE A 253 -7.44 17.19 9.44
N ILE A 254 -7.72 17.32 8.12
CA ILE A 254 -8.86 18.11 7.62
C ILE A 254 -10.18 17.38 7.85
N ILE A 255 -10.23 16.07 7.54
CA ILE A 255 -11.51 15.32 7.48
C ILE A 255 -11.83 14.65 8.82
N LEU A 256 -10.81 14.10 9.50
CA LEU A 256 -10.96 13.36 10.75
C LEU A 256 -10.56 14.19 11.98
N HIS A 257 -10.09 15.43 11.77
CA HIS A 257 -9.60 16.31 12.82
C HIS A 257 -8.48 15.69 13.68
N GLU A 258 -7.66 14.78 13.07
CA GLU A 258 -6.49 14.24 13.74
C GLU A 258 -5.53 15.36 14.14
N ARG A 259 -4.90 15.22 15.31
CA ARG A 259 -3.87 16.15 15.82
C ARG A 259 -2.57 15.40 16.10
N PRO A 260 -1.78 15.11 15.04
CA PRO A 260 -0.50 14.42 15.23
C PRO A 260 0.40 15.23 16.16
N SER A 261 1.10 14.55 17.06
CA SER A 261 2.09 15.19 17.93
C SER A 261 3.28 15.72 17.14
N VAL A 262 4.01 16.68 17.69
CA VAL A 262 5.27 17.17 17.07
C VAL A 262 6.25 16.01 16.87
N MET A 263 6.33 15.09 17.83
CA MET A 263 7.20 13.90 17.72
C MET A 263 6.75 12.98 16.58
N THR A 264 5.44 12.79 16.39
CA THR A 264 4.89 12.05 15.24
C THR A 264 5.30 12.70 13.92
N LEU A 265 5.23 14.02 13.81
CA LEU A 265 5.61 14.73 12.58
C LEU A 265 7.13 14.64 12.32
N ILE A 266 7.96 14.76 13.35
CA ILE A 266 9.42 14.59 13.21
C ILE A 266 9.76 13.14 12.83
N GLY A 267 9.21 12.15 13.53
CA GLY A 267 9.38 10.73 13.21
C GLY A 267 8.94 10.40 11.79
N GLY A 268 7.80 10.93 11.39
CA GLY A 268 7.29 10.81 10.02
C GLY A 268 8.22 11.42 8.97
N ALA A 269 8.75 12.61 9.22
CA ALA A 269 9.72 13.26 8.34
C ALA A 269 10.99 12.42 8.17
N LEU A 270 11.50 11.80 9.24
CA LEU A 270 12.65 10.90 9.18
C LEU A 270 12.35 9.65 8.33
N ILE A 271 11.21 8.99 8.56
CA ILE A 271 10.80 7.78 7.82
C ILE A 271 10.63 8.11 6.33
N VAL A 272 9.91 9.18 6.00
CA VAL A 272 9.67 9.58 4.61
C VAL A 272 10.97 9.99 3.92
N SER A 273 11.86 10.70 4.62
CA SER A 273 13.18 11.08 4.08
C SER A 273 14.04 9.86 3.77
N ALA A 274 14.07 8.87 4.65
CA ALA A 274 14.76 7.60 4.40
C ALA A 274 14.15 6.82 3.23
N ALA A 275 12.81 6.78 3.14
CA ALA A 275 12.10 6.14 2.04
C ALA A 275 12.40 6.82 0.69
N CYS A 276 12.39 8.16 0.64
CA CYS A 276 12.77 8.94 -0.52
C CYS A 276 14.23 8.68 -0.93
N PHE A 277 15.14 8.69 0.05
CA PHE A 277 16.56 8.44 -0.19
C PHE A 277 16.82 7.06 -0.79
N GLU A 278 16.20 6.00 -0.23
CA GLU A 278 16.34 4.65 -0.76
C GLU A 278 15.75 4.53 -2.18
N THR A 279 14.56 5.08 -2.41
CA THR A 279 13.93 5.07 -3.73
C THR A 279 14.81 5.77 -4.78
N TRP A 280 15.33 6.95 -4.45
CA TRP A 280 16.25 7.70 -5.32
C TRP A 280 17.57 6.96 -5.56
N SER A 281 18.12 6.34 -4.52
CA SER A 281 19.35 5.57 -4.60
C SER A 281 19.26 4.33 -5.49
N ILE A 282 18.09 3.65 -5.50
CA ILE A 282 17.81 2.54 -6.40
C ILE A 282 17.74 3.04 -7.85
N SER A 283 17.19 4.24 -8.05
CA SER A 283 17.02 4.84 -9.38
C SER A 283 18.37 5.12 -10.07
N ARG A 284 19.33 5.66 -9.33
CA ARG A 284 20.67 5.96 -9.88
C ARG A 284 21.47 4.73 -10.31
N LYS A 285 21.20 3.56 -9.71
CA LYS A 285 21.88 2.30 -10.10
C LYS A 285 21.40 1.73 -11.44
N LYS A 286 20.29 2.21 -11.99
CA LYS A 286 19.69 1.71 -13.24
C LYS A 286 19.95 2.60 -14.45
N GLN A 287 20.67 3.71 -14.30
CA GLN A 287 21.16 4.49 -15.44
C GLN A 287 22.55 3.93 -15.80
N PRO A 288 22.74 3.39 -17.05
CA PRO A 288 24.05 2.94 -17.54
C PRO A 288 24.99 4.12 -17.72
#